data_d34deac9de25e8763202de36688e1f6a
#
_entry.id   d34deac9de25e8763202de36688e1f6a
#
_cell.length_a   1.000
_cell.length_b   1.000
_cell.length_c   1.000
_cell.angle_alpha   90.00
_cell.angle_beta   90.00
_cell.angle_gamma   90.00
#
_symmetry.space_group_name_H-M   'P 1'
#
loop_
_entity.id
_entity.type
_entity.pdbx_description
1 polymer ?
#
loop_
_entity_poly.entity_id
_entity_poly.type
_entity_poly.pdbx_seq_one_letter_code
_entity_poly.pdbx_strand_id
1 'polypeptide(L)'
;PAAFPEAALEAQAVAARPYALYQSAAGKHADVGGDVCGESTCCQAFAAQEELDARWGPDAAFYTQKLRAAVTATQGEVLTYDGALAAADYHPSSDGSTRSAAEVWGGSQPYLTAVSTPEETGQKRHGVGMTQRGAQALALEGADYREILAHYYSGVTLARLK
;
A
#
# COMPACT_ATOMS: atom_id res chain seq x y z
N PRO A 1 -9.14 -2.42 3.45
CA PRO A 1 -10.36 -2.37 4.28
C PRO A 1 -10.03 -2.22 5.76
N ALA A 2 -10.77 -1.37 6.51
CA ALA A 2 -10.52 -1.06 7.92
C ALA A 2 -10.67 -2.29 8.86
N ALA A 3 -11.40 -3.32 8.41
CA ALA A 3 -11.56 -4.56 9.16
C ALA A 3 -10.31 -5.46 9.18
N PHE A 4 -9.29 -5.18 8.36
CA PHE A 4 -8.06 -5.98 8.31
C PHE A 4 -7.29 -5.97 9.63
N PRO A 5 -6.45 -6.99 9.92
CA PRO A 5 -5.55 -6.99 11.07
C PRO A 5 -4.66 -5.75 11.11
N GLU A 6 -4.21 -5.36 12.30
CA GLU A 6 -3.41 -4.16 12.52
C GLU A 6 -2.12 -4.18 11.68
N ALA A 7 -1.38 -5.29 11.67
CA ALA A 7 -0.16 -5.43 10.88
C ALA A 7 -0.37 -5.18 9.36
N ALA A 8 -1.51 -5.61 8.81
CA ALA A 8 -1.84 -5.34 7.41
C ALA A 8 -2.16 -3.85 7.14
N LEU A 9 -2.79 -3.17 8.11
CA LEU A 9 -3.07 -1.74 8.04
C LEU A 9 -1.78 -0.91 8.20
N GLU A 10 -0.88 -1.32 9.06
CA GLU A 10 0.46 -0.73 9.24
C GLU A 10 1.29 -0.88 7.96
N ALA A 11 1.36 -2.09 7.39
CA ALA A 11 2.03 -2.33 6.11
C ALA A 11 1.47 -1.43 5.00
N GLN A 12 0.14 -1.31 4.91
CA GLN A 12 -0.51 -0.42 3.95
C GLN A 12 -0.17 1.04 4.19
N ALA A 13 -0.12 1.51 5.44
CA ALA A 13 0.23 2.88 5.78
C ALA A 13 1.68 3.20 5.40
N VAL A 14 2.62 2.27 5.63
CA VAL A 14 4.03 2.41 5.25
C VAL A 14 4.20 2.40 3.73
N ALA A 15 3.50 1.54 2.99
CA ALA A 15 3.58 1.49 1.53
C ALA A 15 2.94 2.73 0.86
N ALA A 16 1.83 3.23 1.40
CA ALA A 16 1.11 4.37 0.83
C ALA A 16 1.90 5.69 0.87
N ARG A 17 2.77 5.90 1.88
CA ARG A 17 3.55 7.13 2.01
C ARG A 17 4.57 7.34 0.88
N PRO A 18 5.52 6.40 0.63
CA PRO A 18 6.46 6.55 -0.47
C PRO A 18 5.76 6.54 -1.82
N TYR A 19 4.66 5.79 -1.98
CA TYR A 19 3.84 5.85 -3.20
C TYR A 19 3.31 7.26 -3.45
N ALA A 20 2.69 7.91 -2.46
CA ALA A 20 2.18 9.27 -2.60
C ALA A 20 3.28 10.28 -2.88
N LEU A 21 4.42 10.19 -2.20
CA LEU A 21 5.58 11.06 -2.44
C LEU A 21 6.17 10.86 -3.84
N TYR A 22 6.23 9.63 -4.31
CA TYR A 22 6.69 9.31 -5.66
C TYR A 22 5.76 9.92 -6.73
N GLN A 23 4.45 9.79 -6.56
CA GLN A 23 3.45 10.36 -7.49
C GLN A 23 3.47 11.90 -7.47
N SER A 24 3.64 12.50 -6.28
CA SER A 24 3.81 13.96 -6.14
C SER A 24 5.05 14.45 -6.89
N ALA A 25 6.19 13.78 -6.70
CA ALA A 25 7.45 14.12 -7.38
C ALA A 25 7.36 13.98 -8.91
N ALA A 26 6.52 13.07 -9.42
CA ALA A 26 6.26 12.94 -10.85
C ALA A 26 5.48 14.12 -11.47
N GLY A 27 4.88 14.99 -10.64
CA GLY A 27 4.24 16.22 -11.06
C GLY A 27 3.00 16.04 -11.95
N LYS A 28 2.37 14.89 -11.92
CA LYS A 28 1.26 14.52 -12.82
C LYS A 28 0.06 15.49 -12.76
N HIS A 29 -0.13 16.16 -11.64
CA HIS A 29 -1.24 17.08 -11.38
C HIS A 29 -0.78 18.51 -11.09
N ALA A 30 0.46 18.86 -11.46
CA ALA A 30 1.04 20.19 -11.22
C ALA A 30 0.27 21.31 -11.95
N ASP A 31 -0.34 21.00 -13.10
CA ASP A 31 -1.16 21.93 -13.90
C ASP A 31 -2.43 22.40 -13.15
N VAL A 32 -2.93 21.61 -12.23
CA VAL A 32 -4.08 21.95 -11.36
C VAL A 32 -3.68 22.26 -9.91
N GLY A 33 -2.38 22.38 -9.64
CA GLY A 33 -1.85 22.68 -8.30
C GLY A 33 -2.00 21.55 -7.29
N GLY A 34 -2.15 20.31 -7.77
CA GLY A 34 -2.31 19.11 -6.92
C GLY A 34 -1.06 18.24 -6.92
N ASP A 35 -0.82 17.54 -5.81
CA ASP A 35 0.23 16.54 -5.69
C ASP A 35 -0.23 15.17 -6.18
N VAL A 36 -1.42 14.76 -5.78
CA VAL A 36 -2.07 13.49 -6.13
C VAL A 36 -3.57 13.69 -6.28
N CYS A 37 -4.26 12.79 -6.98
CA CYS A 37 -5.73 12.83 -7.09
C CYS A 37 -6.38 11.65 -6.36
N GLY A 38 -7.70 11.76 -6.14
CA GLY A 38 -8.54 10.74 -5.48
C GLY A 38 -9.00 9.59 -6.38
N GLU A 39 -8.55 9.54 -7.65
CA GLU A 39 -8.98 8.54 -8.62
C GLU A 39 -8.10 7.29 -8.56
N SER A 40 -8.73 6.14 -8.29
CA SER A 40 -8.02 4.84 -8.17
C SER A 40 -7.37 4.34 -9.47
N THR A 41 -7.75 4.89 -10.62
CA THR A 41 -7.17 4.56 -11.92
C THR A 41 -6.02 5.47 -12.30
N CYS A 42 -5.77 6.49 -11.50
CA CYS A 42 -4.75 7.52 -11.74
C CYS A 42 -3.71 7.54 -10.63
N CYS A 43 -4.12 7.81 -9.39
CA CYS A 43 -3.27 7.81 -8.19
C CYS A 43 -3.83 6.81 -7.17
N GLN A 44 -4.63 7.28 -6.21
CA GLN A 44 -5.19 6.43 -5.16
C GLN A 44 -6.61 6.85 -4.84
N ALA A 45 -7.51 5.87 -4.66
CA ALA A 45 -8.87 6.16 -4.23
C ALA A 45 -8.88 6.93 -2.90
N PHE A 46 -9.63 8.01 -2.86
CA PHE A 46 -9.86 8.81 -1.67
C PHE A 46 -11.34 8.71 -1.27
N ALA A 47 -11.60 8.70 0.02
CA ALA A 47 -12.94 8.84 0.57
C ALA A 47 -12.88 9.83 1.74
N ALA A 48 -13.79 10.80 1.75
CA ALA A 48 -13.90 11.75 2.85
C ALA A 48 -14.40 11.06 4.13
N GLN A 49 -14.16 11.67 5.29
CA GLN A 49 -14.56 11.07 6.58
C GLN A 49 -16.07 10.82 6.64
N GLU A 50 -16.87 11.76 6.12
CA GLU A 50 -18.33 11.65 6.09
C GLU A 50 -18.80 10.46 5.24
N GLU A 51 -18.11 10.17 4.13
CA GLU A 51 -18.41 9.00 3.29
C GLU A 51 -18.03 7.68 4.00
N LEU A 52 -16.92 7.70 4.72
CA LEU A 52 -16.48 6.55 5.51
C LEU A 52 -17.44 6.30 6.68
N ASP A 53 -17.85 7.35 7.38
CA ASP A 53 -18.82 7.25 8.48
C ASP A 53 -20.16 6.69 8.00
N ALA A 54 -20.67 7.18 6.88
CA ALA A 54 -21.88 6.65 6.28
C ALA A 54 -21.76 5.18 5.86
N ARG A 55 -20.59 4.79 5.34
CA ARG A 55 -20.29 3.41 4.91
C ARG A 55 -20.16 2.43 6.06
N TRP A 56 -19.55 2.85 7.16
CA TRP A 56 -19.27 2.02 8.32
C TRP A 56 -20.37 2.05 9.38
N GLY A 57 -21.24 3.08 9.35
CA GLY A 57 -22.37 3.21 10.26
C GLY A 57 -21.95 3.15 11.73
N PRO A 58 -22.53 2.24 12.55
CA PRO A 58 -22.21 2.14 13.97
C PRO A 58 -20.74 1.86 14.28
N ASP A 59 -20.00 1.25 13.36
CA ASP A 59 -18.60 0.89 13.52
C ASP A 59 -17.63 2.00 13.10
N ALA A 60 -18.11 3.16 12.65
CA ALA A 60 -17.30 4.24 12.11
C ALA A 60 -16.22 4.73 13.08
N ALA A 61 -16.58 4.97 14.34
CA ALA A 61 -15.62 5.42 15.35
C ALA A 61 -14.52 4.38 15.61
N PHE A 62 -14.90 3.11 15.69
CA PHE A 62 -13.96 2.01 15.89
C PHE A 62 -12.97 1.89 14.72
N TYR A 63 -13.45 1.89 13.47
CA TYR A 63 -12.58 1.77 12.30
C TYR A 63 -11.69 3.01 12.10
N THR A 64 -12.23 4.20 12.36
CA THR A 64 -11.44 5.44 12.31
C THR A 64 -10.29 5.41 13.33
N GLN A 65 -10.57 5.00 14.57
CA GLN A 65 -9.55 4.88 15.60
C GLN A 65 -8.49 3.83 15.21
N LYS A 66 -8.91 2.68 14.71
CA LYS A 66 -8.01 1.60 14.27
C LYS A 66 -7.07 2.04 13.16
N LEU A 67 -7.58 2.72 12.13
CA LEU A 67 -6.76 3.26 11.04
C LEU A 67 -5.78 4.33 11.55
N ARG A 68 -6.23 5.23 12.40
CA ARG A 68 -5.36 6.26 13.00
C ARG A 68 -4.26 5.63 13.85
N ALA A 69 -4.55 4.57 14.60
CA ALA A 69 -3.56 3.84 15.38
C ALA A 69 -2.46 3.27 14.48
N ALA A 70 -2.80 2.56 13.41
CA ALA A 70 -1.84 2.00 12.45
C ALA A 70 -0.97 3.09 11.79
N VAL A 71 -1.57 4.22 11.38
CA VAL A 71 -0.84 5.36 10.80
C VAL A 71 0.11 5.99 11.81
N THR A 72 -0.32 6.13 13.07
CA THR A 72 0.49 6.73 14.15
C THR A 72 1.64 5.81 14.56
N ALA A 73 1.40 4.51 14.70
CA ALA A 73 2.42 3.53 15.07
C ALA A 73 3.59 3.50 14.06
N THR A 74 3.28 3.73 12.79
CA THR A 74 4.26 3.75 11.69
C THR A 74 4.62 5.17 11.22
N GLN A 75 4.41 6.20 12.04
CA GLN A 75 4.59 7.59 11.63
C GLN A 75 5.99 7.87 11.09
N GLY A 76 6.05 8.50 9.90
CA GLY A 76 7.27 8.86 9.20
C GLY A 76 7.99 7.69 8.52
N GLU A 77 7.56 6.45 8.73
CA GLU A 77 8.19 5.29 8.08
C GLU A 77 7.85 5.19 6.60
N VAL A 78 8.86 4.95 5.79
CA VAL A 78 8.80 4.80 4.33
C VAL A 78 9.72 3.67 3.88
N LEU A 79 9.48 3.15 2.67
CA LEU A 79 10.37 2.20 2.04
C LEU A 79 11.36 2.93 1.14
N THR A 80 12.63 2.53 1.21
CA THR A 80 13.71 2.99 0.34
C THR A 80 14.41 1.83 -0.32
N TYR A 81 14.93 2.05 -1.51
CA TYR A 81 15.79 1.14 -2.24
C TYR A 81 17.03 1.90 -2.72
N ASP A 82 18.22 1.39 -2.42
CA ASP A 82 19.50 2.06 -2.69
C ASP A 82 19.54 3.54 -2.23
N GLY A 83 18.90 3.82 -1.07
CA GLY A 83 18.86 5.15 -0.46
C GLY A 83 17.83 6.12 -1.07
N ALA A 84 17.12 5.74 -2.13
CA ALA A 84 16.03 6.52 -2.73
C ALA A 84 14.66 5.99 -2.29
N LEU A 85 13.62 6.83 -2.34
CA LEU A 85 12.25 6.39 -2.08
C LEU A 85 11.84 5.30 -3.08
N ALA A 86 11.32 4.19 -2.57
CA ALA A 86 10.77 3.12 -3.39
C ALA A 86 9.32 3.44 -3.78
N ALA A 87 8.97 3.32 -5.05
CA ALA A 87 7.58 3.37 -5.50
C ALA A 87 6.87 2.08 -5.03
N ALA A 88 6.34 2.12 -3.81
CA ALA A 88 5.72 0.95 -3.18
C ALA A 88 4.29 0.74 -3.70
N ASP A 89 4.17 0.25 -4.92
CA ASP A 89 2.88 -0.05 -5.56
C ASP A 89 2.12 -1.15 -4.80
N TYR A 90 0.80 -1.07 -4.82
CA TYR A 90 -0.09 -2.06 -4.21
C TYR A 90 -1.41 -2.20 -4.97
N HIS A 91 -2.10 -3.31 -4.76
CA HIS A 91 -3.34 -3.65 -5.46
C HIS A 91 -4.29 -4.46 -4.57
N PRO A 92 -5.59 -4.59 -4.93
CA PRO A 92 -6.57 -5.20 -4.03
C PRO A 92 -6.36 -6.68 -3.76
N SER A 93 -6.10 -7.49 -4.81
CA SER A 93 -6.03 -8.95 -4.71
C SER A 93 -5.27 -9.57 -5.87
N SER A 94 -4.79 -10.79 -5.70
CA SER A 94 -4.12 -11.61 -6.70
C SER A 94 -4.74 -13.01 -6.83
N ASP A 95 -4.18 -13.80 -7.73
CA ASP A 95 -4.55 -15.18 -8.05
C ASP A 95 -3.45 -16.17 -7.62
N GLY A 96 -2.84 -15.92 -6.44
CA GLY A 96 -1.79 -16.76 -5.85
C GLY A 96 -0.37 -16.22 -6.10
N SER A 97 -0.21 -15.19 -6.94
CA SER A 97 1.08 -14.52 -7.15
C SER A 97 0.93 -13.06 -7.56
N THR A 98 1.93 -12.24 -7.23
CA THR A 98 2.05 -10.89 -7.79
C THR A 98 2.77 -10.93 -9.14
N ARG A 99 2.84 -9.79 -9.81
CA ARG A 99 3.59 -9.59 -11.06
C ARG A 99 4.76 -8.65 -10.83
N SER A 100 5.81 -8.80 -11.62
CA SER A 100 6.91 -7.85 -11.59
C SER A 100 6.57 -6.56 -12.35
N ALA A 101 7.18 -5.44 -11.94
CA ALA A 101 7.07 -4.18 -12.68
C ALA A 101 7.61 -4.31 -14.11
N ALA A 102 8.64 -5.11 -14.32
CA ALA A 102 9.23 -5.37 -15.63
C ALA A 102 8.24 -6.03 -16.60
N GLU A 103 7.43 -7.00 -16.12
CA GLU A 103 6.40 -7.66 -16.92
C GLU A 103 5.24 -6.74 -17.29
N VAL A 104 4.82 -5.87 -16.36
CA VAL A 104 3.61 -5.07 -16.53
C VAL A 104 3.89 -3.75 -17.24
N TRP A 105 5.01 -3.10 -16.91
CA TRP A 105 5.32 -1.74 -17.37
C TRP A 105 6.63 -1.63 -18.14
N GLY A 106 7.46 -2.70 -18.21
CA GLY A 106 8.76 -2.67 -18.88
C GLY A 106 9.83 -1.85 -18.16
N GLY A 107 9.57 -1.44 -16.92
CA GLY A 107 10.48 -0.59 -16.14
C GLY A 107 11.49 -1.34 -15.30
N SER A 108 12.48 -0.63 -14.76
CA SER A 108 13.51 -1.17 -13.85
C SER A 108 13.22 -0.76 -12.40
N GLN A 109 12.29 -1.43 -11.77
CA GLN A 109 12.06 -1.34 -10.33
C GLN A 109 12.38 -2.71 -9.71
N PRO A 110 13.67 -2.97 -9.41
CA PRO A 110 14.14 -4.31 -9.07
C PRO A 110 13.56 -4.84 -7.76
N TYR A 111 13.01 -3.98 -6.92
CA TYR A 111 12.30 -4.34 -5.70
C TYR A 111 10.83 -4.74 -5.92
N LEU A 112 10.26 -4.54 -7.12
CA LEU A 112 8.90 -4.95 -7.50
C LEU A 112 8.96 -6.24 -8.34
N THR A 113 9.35 -7.32 -7.68
CA THR A 113 9.43 -8.67 -8.27
C THR A 113 8.10 -9.41 -8.10
N ALA A 114 7.89 -10.45 -8.90
CA ALA A 114 6.79 -11.39 -8.69
C ALA A 114 7.08 -12.25 -7.44
N VAL A 115 6.10 -12.33 -6.54
CA VAL A 115 6.17 -13.17 -5.34
C VAL A 115 4.88 -13.98 -5.19
N SER A 116 4.96 -15.16 -4.58
CA SER A 116 3.77 -15.93 -4.22
C SER A 116 2.97 -15.20 -3.14
N THR A 117 1.66 -15.35 -3.15
CA THR A 117 0.78 -14.79 -2.12
C THR A 117 -0.13 -15.86 -1.54
N PRO A 118 -0.50 -15.79 -0.25
CA PRO A 118 -1.33 -16.80 0.38
C PRO A 118 -2.81 -16.72 0.00
N GLU A 119 -3.21 -15.74 -0.82
CA GLU A 119 -4.61 -15.61 -1.26
C GLU A 119 -4.76 -15.92 -2.75
N GLU A 120 -5.92 -16.48 -3.12
CA GLU A 120 -6.31 -16.82 -4.50
C GLU A 120 -7.70 -16.24 -4.83
N THR A 121 -7.89 -14.95 -4.57
CA THR A 121 -9.21 -14.29 -4.75
C THR A 121 -9.40 -13.71 -6.15
N GLY A 122 -8.48 -13.98 -7.07
CA GLY A 122 -8.46 -13.47 -8.43
C GLY A 122 -7.76 -12.13 -8.57
N GLN A 123 -6.97 -12.01 -9.63
CA GLN A 123 -6.17 -10.83 -9.93
C GLN A 123 -7.05 -9.61 -10.19
N LYS A 124 -6.82 -8.53 -9.44
CA LYS A 124 -7.45 -7.22 -9.65
C LYS A 124 -6.41 -6.13 -9.80
N ARG A 125 -6.57 -5.28 -10.81
CA ARG A 125 -5.65 -4.21 -11.18
C ARG A 125 -4.34 -4.74 -11.79
N HIS A 126 -3.24 -3.99 -11.64
CA HIS A 126 -1.95 -4.29 -12.28
C HIS A 126 -1.23 -5.52 -11.70
N GLY A 127 -1.51 -5.90 -10.47
CA GLY A 127 -0.89 -7.07 -9.82
C GLY A 127 0.54 -6.85 -9.30
N VAL A 128 1.09 -5.65 -9.38
CA VAL A 128 2.48 -5.36 -8.99
C VAL A 128 2.54 -4.89 -7.53
N GLY A 129 3.58 -5.32 -6.80
CA GLY A 129 3.83 -4.95 -5.41
C GLY A 129 2.89 -5.65 -4.42
N MET A 130 2.53 -5.00 -3.32
CA MET A 130 1.78 -5.63 -2.24
C MET A 130 0.30 -5.84 -2.60
N THR A 131 -0.19 -7.07 -2.47
CA THR A 131 -1.62 -7.34 -2.51
C THR A 131 -2.23 -7.12 -1.12
N GLN A 132 -3.32 -6.36 -1.06
CA GLN A 132 -3.98 -6.04 0.22
C GLN A 132 -4.58 -7.28 0.88
N ARG A 133 -5.14 -8.22 0.09
CA ARG A 133 -5.67 -9.48 0.62
C ARG A 133 -4.57 -10.41 1.09
N GLY A 134 -3.43 -10.47 0.40
CA GLY A 134 -2.28 -11.26 0.85
C GLY A 134 -1.65 -10.68 2.11
N ALA A 135 -1.54 -9.35 2.23
CA ALA A 135 -1.12 -8.70 3.47
C ALA A 135 -2.06 -9.06 4.64
N GLN A 136 -3.39 -9.11 4.39
CA GLN A 136 -4.36 -9.60 5.37
C GLN A 136 -4.09 -11.04 5.77
N ALA A 137 -3.86 -11.93 4.82
CA ALA A 137 -3.63 -13.35 5.09
C ALA A 137 -2.35 -13.56 5.89
N LEU A 138 -1.22 -12.94 5.49
CA LEU A 138 0.04 -13.00 6.23
C LEU A 138 -0.11 -12.47 7.67
N ALA A 139 -0.85 -11.37 7.86
CA ALA A 139 -1.11 -10.85 9.19
C ALA A 139 -1.96 -11.80 10.06
N LEU A 140 -2.90 -12.53 9.46
CA LEU A 140 -3.69 -13.56 10.15
C LEU A 140 -2.85 -14.78 10.53
N GLU A 141 -1.79 -15.07 9.79
CA GLU A 141 -0.78 -16.09 10.08
C GLU A 141 0.25 -15.63 11.12
N GLY A 142 0.18 -14.37 11.56
CA GLY A 142 1.03 -13.81 12.62
C GLY A 142 2.20 -12.96 12.17
N ALA A 143 2.33 -12.69 10.86
CA ALA A 143 3.36 -11.80 10.35
C ALA A 143 3.14 -10.35 10.83
N ASP A 144 4.21 -9.69 11.26
CA ASP A 144 4.19 -8.25 11.51
C ASP A 144 4.26 -7.43 10.19
N TYR A 145 4.06 -6.11 10.28
CA TYR A 145 4.04 -5.27 9.08
C TYR A 145 5.40 -5.22 8.37
N ARG A 146 6.52 -5.40 9.07
CA ARG A 146 7.86 -5.42 8.47
C ARG A 146 8.08 -6.69 7.66
N GLU A 147 7.63 -7.82 8.19
CA GLU A 147 7.65 -9.11 7.51
C GLU A 147 6.76 -9.07 6.25
N ILE A 148 5.56 -8.48 6.35
CA ILE A 148 4.67 -8.29 5.21
C ILE A 148 5.34 -7.42 4.13
N LEU A 149 5.92 -6.29 4.51
CA LEU A 149 6.61 -5.41 3.56
C LEU A 149 7.83 -6.07 2.91
N ALA A 150 8.64 -6.79 3.69
CA ALA A 150 9.79 -7.52 3.19
C ALA A 150 9.42 -8.66 2.23
N HIS A 151 8.25 -9.27 2.42
CA HIS A 151 7.71 -10.28 1.52
C HIS A 151 7.40 -9.73 0.12
N TYR A 152 6.79 -8.53 0.05
CA TYR A 152 6.33 -7.95 -1.22
C TYR A 152 7.35 -7.05 -1.92
N TYR A 153 8.30 -6.49 -1.19
CA TYR A 153 9.26 -5.53 -1.72
C TYR A 153 10.69 -6.01 -1.49
N SER A 154 11.28 -6.60 -2.52
CA SER A 154 12.60 -7.26 -2.42
C SER A 154 13.73 -6.26 -2.20
N GLY A 155 14.52 -6.44 -1.15
CA GLY A 155 15.72 -5.64 -0.91
C GLY A 155 15.48 -4.18 -0.50
N VAL A 156 14.24 -3.84 -0.15
CA VAL A 156 13.94 -2.50 0.39
C VAL A 156 14.40 -2.38 1.85
N THR A 157 14.64 -1.16 2.27
CA THR A 157 14.96 -0.80 3.65
C THR A 157 13.85 0.09 4.21
N LEU A 158 13.44 -0.18 5.45
CA LEU A 158 12.55 0.71 6.20
C LEU A 158 13.37 1.91 6.70
N ALA A 159 12.98 3.11 6.29
CA ALA A 159 13.60 4.36 6.68
C ALA A 159 12.57 5.28 7.33
N ARG A 160 13.01 6.36 7.98
CA ARG A 160 12.11 7.36 8.56
C ARG A 160 12.38 8.72 7.95
N LEU A 161 11.34 9.37 7.45
CA LEU A 161 11.40 10.76 7.02
C LEU A 161 11.71 11.66 8.22
N LYS A 162 12.61 12.63 8.01
CA LYS A 162 12.98 13.63 9.01
C LYS A 162 11.98 14.77 9.04
#